data_ba1bb6788f3301943aa2a7a8f276e0bc
#
_entry.id   ba1bb6788f3301943aa2a7a8f276e0bc
#
_cell.length_a   1.000
_cell.length_b   1.000
_cell.length_c   1.000
_cell.angle_alpha   90.00
_cell.angle_beta   90.00
_cell.angle_gamma   90.00
#
_symmetry.space_group_name_H-M   'P 1'
#
loop_
_entity.id
_entity.type
_entity.pdbx_description
1 polymer ?
#
loop_
_entity_poly.entity_id
_entity_poly.type
_entity_poly.pdbx_seq_one_letter_code
_entity_poly.pdbx_strand_id
1 'polypeptide(L)'
;RESFSYTFDNIAEIVNQFLEQRGINQFSLFIQDYGAPIGFRIATEHPEKVKAIITQNGNAYEEGINRETWEPIIQYWDRRKPELEEAIKTNIFSLEGIKWQYTHGTRNPDGIAPENWNVDFMKMSRPGQHEIQLDLFFDYQNNLKLYPVWQQYLREHQPPVLVVWGEHDAFFPAPGAEGYRRDLKNVDYHILNTGHFALEEEGPFIAEKIRAFLAQIPAYSKPYKG
;
A
#
# COMPACT_ATOMS: atom_id res chain seq x y z
N ARG A 1 10.86 -17.09 10.42
CA ARG A 1 9.54 -17.50 10.99
C ARG A 1 9.65 -18.02 12.42
N GLU A 2 10.69 -18.75 12.77
CA GLU A 2 10.86 -19.28 14.15
C GLU A 2 11.02 -18.18 15.20
N SER A 3 11.63 -17.05 14.84
CA SER A 3 11.93 -15.92 15.74
C SER A 3 11.09 -14.68 15.48
N PHE A 4 10.27 -14.64 14.43
CA PHE A 4 9.47 -13.48 14.05
C PHE A 4 8.12 -13.89 13.46
N SER A 5 7.04 -13.31 13.99
CA SER A 5 5.69 -13.46 13.46
C SER A 5 5.41 -12.37 12.42
N TYR A 6 5.21 -12.77 11.18
CA TYR A 6 4.94 -11.86 10.07
C TYR A 6 3.46 -11.42 10.09
N THR A 7 3.21 -10.33 10.79
CA THR A 7 1.92 -9.61 10.84
C THR A 7 2.14 -8.15 10.51
N PHE A 8 1.10 -7.45 10.08
CA PHE A 8 1.18 -6.00 9.81
C PHE A 8 1.48 -5.21 11.09
N ASP A 9 1.00 -5.66 12.26
CA ASP A 9 1.31 -5.04 13.54
C ASP A 9 2.82 -5.11 13.83
N ASN A 10 3.42 -6.30 13.72
CA ASN A 10 4.85 -6.47 13.99
C ASN A 10 5.74 -5.75 12.98
N ILE A 11 5.33 -5.67 11.72
CA ILE A 11 6.08 -4.92 10.69
C ILE A 11 5.98 -3.42 10.97
N ALA A 12 4.81 -2.90 11.33
CA ALA A 12 4.64 -1.49 11.68
C ALA A 12 5.50 -1.12 12.90
N GLU A 13 5.56 -1.99 13.92
CA GLU A 13 6.42 -1.80 15.09
C GLU A 13 7.90 -1.73 14.72
N ILE A 14 8.39 -2.66 13.85
CA ILE A 14 9.78 -2.61 13.37
C ILE A 14 10.08 -1.29 12.64
N VAL A 15 9.16 -0.84 11.77
CA VAL A 15 9.33 0.43 11.04
C VAL A 15 9.37 1.60 12.02
N ASN A 16 8.48 1.61 13.02
CA ASN A 16 8.47 2.66 14.04
C ASN A 16 9.77 2.67 14.85
N GLN A 17 10.23 1.51 15.32
CA GLN A 17 11.52 1.38 16.04
C GLN A 17 12.71 1.84 15.17
N PHE A 18 12.70 1.52 13.87
CA PHE A 18 13.72 2.01 12.95
C PHE A 18 13.73 3.54 12.87
N LEU A 19 12.57 4.18 12.73
CA LEU A 19 12.45 5.64 12.69
C LEU A 19 12.97 6.26 13.99
N GLU A 20 12.62 5.71 15.15
CA GLU A 20 13.08 6.16 16.46
C GLU A 20 14.60 6.03 16.62
N GLN A 21 15.17 4.87 16.27
CA GLN A 21 16.62 4.64 16.31
C GLN A 21 17.39 5.59 15.39
N ARG A 22 16.77 6.03 14.30
CA ARG A 22 17.34 7.02 13.38
C ARG A 22 17.11 8.47 13.82
N GLY A 23 16.41 8.70 14.93
CA GLY A 23 16.04 10.03 15.40
C GLY A 23 15.05 10.76 14.48
N ILE A 24 14.28 10.03 13.66
CA ILE A 24 13.29 10.58 12.75
C ILE A 24 11.99 10.78 13.52
N ASN A 25 11.79 11.98 14.06
CA ASN A 25 10.65 12.30 14.90
C ASN A 25 9.46 12.89 14.12
N GLN A 26 9.66 13.32 12.88
CA GLN A 26 8.62 13.87 12.00
C GLN A 26 8.90 13.42 10.56
N PHE A 27 7.88 12.95 9.88
CA PHE A 27 8.00 12.42 8.52
C PHE A 27 6.68 12.56 7.76
N SER A 28 6.76 12.43 6.43
CA SER A 28 5.60 12.12 5.59
C SER A 28 5.65 10.68 5.16
N LEU A 29 4.49 10.06 5.04
CA LEU A 29 4.34 8.69 4.57
C LEU A 29 4.07 8.69 3.07
N PHE A 30 4.82 7.88 2.31
CA PHE A 30 4.41 7.41 1.00
C PHE A 30 4.00 5.95 1.15
N ILE A 31 2.72 5.68 0.92
CA ILE A 31 2.13 4.36 1.16
C ILE A 31 1.53 3.80 -0.13
N GLN A 32 1.83 2.52 -0.39
CA GLN A 32 1.27 1.74 -1.48
C GLN A 32 1.00 0.32 -0.98
N ASP A 33 -0.08 -0.31 -1.42
CA ASP A 33 -0.41 -1.71 -1.11
C ASP A 33 -0.23 -2.02 0.39
N TYR A 34 0.62 -2.97 0.76
CA TYR A 34 0.98 -3.32 2.15
C TYR A 34 1.57 -2.15 2.95
N GLY A 35 2.09 -1.14 2.26
CA GLY A 35 2.52 0.10 2.90
C GLY A 35 1.37 0.87 3.56
N ALA A 36 0.14 0.74 3.06
CA ALA A 36 -1.02 1.41 3.66
C ALA A 36 -1.33 0.86 5.06
N PRO A 37 -1.56 -0.44 5.27
CA PRO A 37 -1.80 -0.98 6.61
C PRO A 37 -0.65 -0.73 7.59
N ILE A 38 0.60 -0.70 7.13
CA ILE A 38 1.76 -0.37 7.95
C ILE A 38 1.76 1.12 8.30
N GLY A 39 1.62 1.99 7.31
CA GLY A 39 1.64 3.44 7.49
C GLY A 39 0.48 3.95 8.34
N PHE A 40 -0.72 3.40 8.18
CA PHE A 40 -1.87 3.80 8.99
C PHE A 40 -1.76 3.36 10.45
N ARG A 41 -1.14 2.21 10.75
CA ARG A 41 -0.84 1.83 12.13
C ARG A 41 0.08 2.87 12.78
N ILE A 42 1.16 3.23 12.13
CA ILE A 42 2.08 4.26 12.60
C ILE A 42 1.38 5.62 12.75
N ALA A 43 0.54 6.00 11.78
CA ALA A 43 -0.16 7.27 11.81
C ALA A 43 -1.21 7.37 12.92
N THR A 44 -1.92 6.28 13.19
CA THR A 44 -2.93 6.24 14.28
C THR A 44 -2.30 6.18 15.65
N GLU A 45 -1.15 5.53 15.79
CA GLU A 45 -0.42 5.43 17.06
C GLU A 45 0.38 6.71 17.37
N HIS A 46 0.92 7.37 16.34
CA HIS A 46 1.80 8.54 16.45
C HIS A 46 1.36 9.69 15.52
N PRO A 47 0.13 10.20 15.66
CA PRO A 47 -0.41 11.24 14.77
C PRO A 47 0.44 12.51 14.73
N GLU A 48 1.12 12.85 15.83
CA GLU A 48 1.99 14.03 15.94
C GLU A 48 3.26 13.94 15.09
N LYS A 49 3.71 12.72 14.75
CA LYS A 49 4.90 12.49 13.92
C LYS A 49 4.60 12.63 12.42
N VAL A 50 3.35 12.38 11.98
CA VAL A 50 2.98 12.37 10.57
C VAL A 50 2.62 13.76 10.07
N LYS A 51 3.37 14.27 9.09
CA LYS A 51 3.17 15.62 8.51
C LYS A 51 2.30 15.63 7.28
N ALA A 52 2.31 14.55 6.51
CA ALA A 52 1.46 14.36 5.35
C ALA A 52 1.42 12.87 4.96
N ILE A 53 0.43 12.50 4.17
CA ILE A 53 0.32 11.16 3.59
C ILE A 53 0.21 11.30 2.08
N ILE A 54 1.03 10.56 1.36
CA ILE A 54 0.92 10.32 -0.07
C ILE A 54 0.48 8.88 -0.23
N THR A 55 -0.69 8.64 -0.81
CA THR A 55 -1.18 7.28 -1.04
C THR A 55 -1.25 6.99 -2.53
N GLN A 56 -0.57 5.92 -2.94
CA GLN A 56 -0.66 5.35 -4.27
C GLN A 56 -1.28 3.96 -4.14
N ASN A 57 -2.56 3.84 -4.50
CA ASN A 57 -3.32 2.60 -4.36
C ASN A 57 -3.21 1.95 -2.96
N GLY A 58 -3.10 2.79 -1.94
CA GLY A 58 -3.04 2.38 -0.54
C GLY A 58 -4.43 2.45 0.09
N ASN A 59 -5.06 1.30 0.30
CA ASN A 59 -6.46 1.23 0.69
C ASN A 59 -6.68 1.30 2.21
N ALA A 60 -7.76 2.01 2.60
CA ALA A 60 -8.25 2.13 3.98
C ALA A 60 -9.78 2.00 4.08
N TYR A 61 -10.44 1.45 3.05
CA TYR A 61 -11.89 1.41 2.91
C TYR A 61 -12.36 0.05 2.37
N GLU A 62 -13.49 -0.45 2.89
CA GLU A 62 -14.04 -1.74 2.43
C GLU A 62 -14.43 -1.71 0.95
N GLU A 63 -14.97 -0.59 0.47
CA GLU A 63 -15.32 -0.37 -0.93
C GLU A 63 -14.11 -0.37 -1.89
N GLY A 64 -12.90 -0.26 -1.34
CA GLY A 64 -11.63 -0.40 -2.06
C GLY A 64 -11.08 -1.82 -2.08
N ILE A 65 -11.86 -2.83 -1.71
CA ILE A 65 -11.51 -4.25 -1.86
C ILE A 65 -12.32 -4.85 -2.99
N ASN A 66 -11.67 -5.25 -4.08
CA ASN A 66 -12.32 -6.00 -5.14
C ASN A 66 -12.54 -7.45 -4.72
N ARG A 67 -13.74 -7.76 -4.25
CA ARG A 67 -14.06 -9.08 -3.69
C ARG A 67 -13.87 -10.22 -4.69
N GLU A 68 -13.99 -9.99 -5.98
CA GLU A 68 -13.76 -11.01 -7.00
C GLU A 68 -12.27 -11.38 -7.08
N THR A 69 -11.39 -10.39 -7.20
CA THR A 69 -9.94 -10.61 -7.22
C THR A 69 -9.41 -11.16 -5.89
N TRP A 70 -10.02 -10.72 -4.78
CA TRP A 70 -9.64 -11.15 -3.41
C TRP A 70 -10.28 -12.49 -3.00
N GLU A 71 -11.19 -13.06 -3.78
CA GLU A 71 -11.92 -14.28 -3.41
C GLU A 71 -11.03 -15.42 -2.89
N PRO A 72 -9.91 -15.78 -3.54
CA PRO A 72 -9.03 -16.84 -3.02
C PRO A 72 -8.43 -16.51 -1.64
N ILE A 73 -8.12 -15.22 -1.41
CA ILE A 73 -7.55 -14.74 -0.15
C ILE A 73 -8.64 -14.69 0.93
N ILE A 74 -9.84 -14.25 0.59
CA ILE A 74 -11.01 -14.23 1.50
C ILE A 74 -11.37 -15.64 1.95
N GLN A 75 -11.38 -16.61 1.04
CA GLN A 75 -11.58 -18.01 1.40
C GLN A 75 -10.45 -18.53 2.32
N TYR A 76 -9.23 -18.07 2.11
CA TYR A 76 -8.10 -18.43 2.94
C TYR A 76 -8.18 -17.87 4.37
N TRP A 77 -8.85 -16.75 4.58
CA TRP A 77 -9.11 -16.19 5.92
C TRP A 77 -9.99 -17.10 6.77
N ASP A 78 -10.99 -17.73 6.16
CA ASP A 78 -11.87 -18.66 6.87
C ASP A 78 -11.14 -19.97 7.24
N ARG A 79 -10.29 -20.45 6.35
CA ARG A 79 -9.60 -21.74 6.49
C ARG A 79 -8.26 -21.74 5.78
N ARG A 80 -7.19 -21.85 6.57
CA ARG A 80 -5.83 -22.10 6.04
C ARG A 80 -5.71 -23.55 5.54
N LYS A 81 -6.26 -23.83 4.36
CA LYS A 81 -6.20 -25.15 3.73
C LYS A 81 -5.04 -25.25 2.75
N PRO A 82 -4.32 -26.39 2.71
CA PRO A 82 -3.23 -26.59 1.76
C PRO A 82 -3.60 -26.34 0.31
N GLU A 83 -4.84 -26.68 -0.10
CA GLU A 83 -5.32 -26.48 -1.48
C GLU A 83 -5.43 -24.99 -1.82
N LEU A 84 -5.85 -24.16 -0.86
CA LEU A 84 -5.93 -22.71 -1.04
C LEU A 84 -4.54 -22.07 -1.05
N GLU A 85 -3.63 -22.55 -0.19
CA GLU A 85 -2.23 -22.10 -0.20
C GLU A 85 -1.56 -22.41 -1.55
N GLU A 86 -1.77 -23.59 -2.09
CA GLU A 86 -1.23 -23.97 -3.39
C GLU A 86 -1.83 -23.14 -4.53
N ALA A 87 -3.14 -22.88 -4.49
CA ALA A 87 -3.79 -22.00 -5.45
C ALA A 87 -3.25 -20.56 -5.41
N ILE A 88 -3.01 -20.00 -4.23
CA ILE A 88 -2.41 -18.68 -4.07
C ILE A 88 -0.97 -18.67 -4.60
N LYS A 89 -0.16 -19.67 -4.27
CA LYS A 89 1.22 -19.80 -4.74
C LYS A 89 1.28 -19.87 -6.28
N THR A 90 0.42 -20.67 -6.87
CA THR A 90 0.41 -20.89 -8.32
C THR A 90 -0.10 -19.68 -9.09
N ASN A 91 -1.11 -18.98 -8.58
CA ASN A 91 -1.77 -17.90 -9.33
C ASN A 91 -1.19 -16.51 -9.00
N ILE A 92 -0.77 -16.27 -7.74
CA ILE A 92 -0.35 -14.92 -7.31
C ILE A 92 1.16 -14.82 -7.21
N PHE A 93 1.86 -15.86 -6.70
CA PHE A 93 3.31 -15.81 -6.47
C PHE A 93 4.12 -16.37 -7.66
N SER A 94 3.47 -16.87 -8.71
CA SER A 94 4.14 -17.27 -9.95
C SER A 94 4.69 -16.06 -10.71
N LEU A 95 5.60 -16.32 -11.65
CA LEU A 95 6.12 -15.26 -12.53
C LEU A 95 4.99 -14.57 -13.31
N GLU A 96 4.05 -15.35 -13.83
CA GLU A 96 2.89 -14.84 -14.55
C GLU A 96 1.97 -14.04 -13.66
N GLY A 97 1.73 -14.50 -12.43
CA GLY A 97 0.91 -13.78 -11.45
C GLY A 97 1.53 -12.45 -11.04
N ILE A 98 2.84 -12.42 -10.77
CA ILE A 98 3.56 -11.18 -10.45
C ILE A 98 3.58 -10.25 -11.67
N LYS A 99 3.90 -10.75 -12.87
CA LYS A 99 3.85 -9.96 -14.10
C LYS A 99 2.47 -9.34 -14.31
N TRP A 100 1.41 -10.14 -14.11
CA TRP A 100 0.04 -9.66 -14.26
C TRP A 100 -0.26 -8.47 -13.34
N GLN A 101 0.23 -8.46 -12.11
CA GLN A 101 0.05 -7.34 -11.17
C GLN A 101 0.67 -6.05 -11.71
N TYR A 102 1.80 -6.13 -12.42
CA TYR A 102 2.47 -4.98 -13.04
C TYR A 102 1.78 -4.49 -14.31
N THR A 103 1.22 -5.40 -15.09
CA THR A 103 0.76 -5.10 -16.46
C THR A 103 -0.76 -4.95 -16.58
N HIS A 104 -1.53 -5.52 -15.64
CA HIS A 104 -2.98 -5.41 -15.68
C HIS A 104 -3.45 -3.96 -15.44
N GLY A 105 -4.35 -3.50 -16.30
CA GLY A 105 -4.89 -2.14 -16.21
C GLY A 105 -3.98 -1.04 -16.72
N THR A 106 -2.75 -1.35 -17.15
CA THR A 106 -1.86 -0.37 -17.78
C THR A 106 -2.25 -0.10 -19.22
N ARG A 107 -2.00 1.11 -19.71
CA ARG A 107 -2.25 1.50 -21.13
C ARG A 107 -1.22 0.88 -22.07
N ASN A 108 0.01 0.72 -21.59
CA ASN A 108 1.13 0.20 -22.36
C ASN A 108 1.88 -0.87 -21.57
N PRO A 109 1.34 -2.10 -21.49
CA PRO A 109 1.96 -3.18 -20.73
C PRO A 109 3.36 -3.56 -21.25
N ASP A 110 3.62 -3.37 -22.56
CA ASP A 110 4.93 -3.64 -23.17
C ASP A 110 5.98 -2.56 -22.80
N GLY A 111 5.54 -1.42 -22.30
CA GLY A 111 6.41 -0.34 -21.80
C GLY A 111 6.88 -0.55 -20.37
N ILE A 112 6.31 -1.49 -19.63
CA ILE A 112 6.73 -1.79 -18.26
C ILE A 112 8.01 -2.65 -18.30
N ALA A 113 9.03 -2.22 -17.58
CA ALA A 113 10.34 -2.89 -17.57
C ALA A 113 10.23 -4.31 -16.98
N PRO A 114 10.62 -5.37 -17.74
CA PRO A 114 10.52 -6.76 -17.27
C PRO A 114 11.35 -7.04 -16.01
N GLU A 115 12.37 -6.25 -15.77
CA GLU A 115 13.21 -6.34 -14.58
C GLU A 115 12.40 -6.23 -13.28
N ASN A 116 11.32 -5.45 -13.29
CA ASN A 116 10.47 -5.23 -12.11
C ASN A 116 9.91 -6.55 -11.59
N TRP A 117 9.11 -7.25 -12.41
CA TRP A 117 8.53 -8.52 -11.98
C TRP A 117 9.54 -9.67 -11.90
N ASN A 118 10.61 -9.64 -12.70
CA ASN A 118 11.66 -10.66 -12.64
C ASN A 118 12.44 -10.59 -11.32
N VAL A 119 12.78 -9.39 -10.84
CA VAL A 119 13.45 -9.19 -9.55
C VAL A 119 12.52 -9.60 -8.40
N ASP A 120 11.25 -9.24 -8.47
CA ASP A 120 10.28 -9.62 -7.44
C ASP A 120 10.04 -11.12 -7.41
N PHE A 121 9.89 -11.77 -8.55
CA PHE A 121 9.79 -13.22 -8.65
C PHE A 121 11.04 -13.93 -8.08
N MET A 122 12.22 -13.44 -8.42
CA MET A 122 13.48 -13.98 -7.88
C MET A 122 13.52 -13.89 -6.35
N LYS A 123 13.05 -12.77 -5.79
CA LYS A 123 12.97 -12.59 -4.32
C LYS A 123 11.88 -13.46 -3.71
N MET A 124 10.72 -13.55 -4.36
CA MET A 124 9.60 -14.39 -3.95
C MET A 124 9.97 -15.87 -3.92
N SER A 125 10.81 -16.32 -4.86
CA SER A 125 11.25 -17.72 -4.98
C SER A 125 12.29 -18.15 -3.93
N ARG A 126 12.75 -17.24 -3.05
CA ARG A 126 13.68 -17.61 -1.97
C ARG A 126 12.99 -18.53 -0.95
N PRO A 127 13.73 -19.48 -0.34
CA PRO A 127 13.18 -20.36 0.68
C PRO A 127 12.45 -19.58 1.79
N GLY A 128 11.24 -19.98 2.12
CA GLY A 128 10.42 -19.41 3.19
C GLY A 128 9.62 -18.14 2.79
N GLN A 129 9.83 -17.58 1.58
CA GLN A 129 9.11 -16.35 1.20
C GLN A 129 7.62 -16.60 0.92
N HIS A 130 7.26 -17.70 0.28
CA HIS A 130 5.85 -18.03 0.07
C HIS A 130 5.08 -18.16 1.38
N GLU A 131 5.69 -18.80 2.37
CA GLU A 131 5.09 -18.97 3.70
C GLU A 131 4.95 -17.62 4.44
N ILE A 132 5.89 -16.71 4.27
CA ILE A 132 5.81 -15.35 4.82
C ILE A 132 4.65 -14.58 4.16
N GLN A 133 4.54 -14.64 2.84
CA GLN A 133 3.45 -13.97 2.12
C GLN A 133 2.08 -14.57 2.46
N LEU A 134 2.00 -15.89 2.64
CA LEU A 134 0.76 -16.55 3.11
C LEU A 134 0.38 -16.10 4.52
N ASP A 135 1.35 -15.91 5.43
CA ASP A 135 1.08 -15.36 6.75
C ASP A 135 0.54 -13.92 6.66
N LEU A 136 1.11 -13.08 5.79
CA LEU A 136 0.63 -11.70 5.57
C LEU A 136 -0.75 -11.67 4.89
N PHE A 137 -1.01 -12.52 3.90
CA PHE A 137 -2.34 -12.63 3.31
C PHE A 137 -3.38 -13.06 4.33
N PHE A 138 -3.04 -14.02 5.21
CA PHE A 138 -3.94 -14.41 6.29
C PHE A 138 -4.17 -13.29 7.29
N ASP A 139 -3.12 -12.54 7.66
CA ASP A 139 -3.21 -11.42 8.60
C ASP A 139 -3.96 -10.21 8.00
N TYR A 140 -4.06 -10.11 6.66
CA TYR A 140 -4.69 -8.96 6.01
C TYR A 140 -6.15 -8.73 6.46
N GLN A 141 -6.90 -9.77 6.84
CA GLN A 141 -8.24 -9.63 7.41
C GLN A 141 -8.29 -8.70 8.63
N ASN A 142 -7.19 -8.60 9.38
CA ASN A 142 -7.09 -7.72 10.53
C ASN A 142 -6.99 -6.24 10.13
N ASN A 143 -6.50 -5.95 8.90
CA ASN A 143 -6.51 -4.59 8.37
C ASN A 143 -7.94 -4.07 8.15
N LEU A 144 -8.85 -4.90 7.63
CA LEU A 144 -10.24 -4.52 7.43
C LEU A 144 -10.91 -4.13 8.75
N LYS A 145 -10.58 -4.83 9.85
CA LYS A 145 -11.10 -4.51 11.18
C LYS A 145 -10.61 -3.14 11.69
N LEU A 146 -9.44 -2.69 11.20
CA LEU A 146 -8.84 -1.41 11.57
C LEU A 146 -9.24 -0.25 10.65
N TYR A 147 -9.89 -0.50 9.51
CA TYR A 147 -10.35 0.57 8.63
C TYR A 147 -11.18 1.66 9.35
N PRO A 148 -12.14 1.34 10.22
CA PRO A 148 -12.85 2.37 10.97
C PRO A 148 -11.94 3.25 11.83
N VAL A 149 -10.87 2.69 12.41
CA VAL A 149 -9.89 3.42 13.23
C VAL A 149 -9.06 4.37 12.35
N TRP A 150 -8.60 3.90 11.17
CA TRP A 150 -7.84 4.73 10.23
C TRP A 150 -8.70 5.86 9.65
N GLN A 151 -9.95 5.56 9.33
CA GLN A 151 -10.92 6.57 8.88
C GLN A 151 -11.23 7.60 9.97
N GLN A 152 -11.32 7.17 11.23
CA GLN A 152 -11.47 8.08 12.36
C GLN A 152 -10.24 9.00 12.49
N TYR A 153 -9.03 8.45 12.40
CA TYR A 153 -7.80 9.24 12.37
C TYR A 153 -7.83 10.30 11.27
N LEU A 154 -8.22 9.94 10.05
CA LEU A 154 -8.32 10.89 8.93
C LEU A 154 -9.33 12.01 9.24
N ARG A 155 -10.49 11.68 9.80
CA ARG A 155 -11.52 12.68 10.17
C ARG A 155 -11.11 13.60 11.30
N GLU A 156 -10.43 13.08 12.31
CA GLU A 156 -10.05 13.84 13.51
C GLU A 156 -8.81 14.71 13.29
N HIS A 157 -7.78 14.14 12.66
CA HIS A 157 -6.48 14.80 12.49
C HIS A 157 -6.37 15.61 11.21
N GLN A 158 -7.18 15.30 10.18
CA GLN A 158 -7.19 16.01 8.90
C GLN A 158 -5.76 16.22 8.35
N PRO A 159 -4.90 15.19 8.29
CA PRO A 159 -3.57 15.36 7.75
C PRO A 159 -3.66 15.81 6.28
N PRO A 160 -2.70 16.59 5.77
CA PRO A 160 -2.57 16.81 4.34
C PRO A 160 -2.40 15.44 3.63
N VAL A 161 -3.24 15.18 2.62
CA VAL A 161 -3.18 13.92 1.85
C VAL A 161 -3.15 14.21 0.35
N LEU A 162 -2.20 13.56 -0.33
CA LEU A 162 -2.16 13.41 -1.78
C LEU A 162 -2.58 11.99 -2.13
N VAL A 163 -3.63 11.86 -2.93
CA VAL A 163 -4.09 10.59 -3.52
C VAL A 163 -3.68 10.55 -4.98
N VAL A 164 -2.85 9.59 -5.36
CA VAL A 164 -2.58 9.20 -6.74
C VAL A 164 -2.98 7.74 -6.89
N TRP A 165 -3.89 7.44 -7.82
CA TRP A 165 -4.51 6.12 -7.83
C TRP A 165 -4.71 5.61 -9.25
N GLY A 166 -4.25 4.40 -9.53
CA GLY A 166 -4.52 3.71 -10.77
C GLY A 166 -5.99 3.25 -10.81
N GLU A 167 -6.75 3.77 -11.76
CA GLU A 167 -8.20 3.53 -11.90
C GLU A 167 -8.52 2.06 -12.15
N HIS A 168 -7.60 1.36 -12.84
CA HIS A 168 -7.80 -0.02 -13.27
C HIS A 168 -7.10 -1.04 -12.36
N ASP A 169 -6.81 -0.64 -11.12
CA ASP A 169 -6.27 -1.56 -10.11
C ASP A 169 -7.29 -2.66 -9.83
N ALA A 170 -6.90 -3.90 -10.12
CA ALA A 170 -7.75 -5.06 -9.89
C ALA A 170 -7.89 -5.43 -8.42
N PHE A 171 -6.95 -5.03 -7.56
CA PHE A 171 -6.99 -5.32 -6.12
C PHE A 171 -7.74 -4.25 -5.35
N PHE A 172 -7.38 -2.98 -5.60
CA PHE A 172 -7.91 -1.80 -4.91
C PHE A 172 -8.55 -0.84 -5.90
N PRO A 173 -9.83 -1.07 -6.27
CA PRO A 173 -10.52 -0.25 -7.25
C PRO A 173 -10.74 1.19 -6.75
N ALA A 174 -10.99 2.11 -7.68
CA ALA A 174 -11.14 3.55 -7.44
C ALA A 174 -12.12 3.96 -6.32
N PRO A 175 -13.21 3.22 -6.00
CA PRO A 175 -14.01 3.52 -4.81
C PRO A 175 -13.24 3.62 -3.50
N GLY A 176 -12.11 2.90 -3.36
CA GLY A 176 -11.21 3.04 -2.21
C GLY A 176 -10.55 4.43 -2.15
N ALA A 177 -10.19 4.99 -3.30
CA ALA A 177 -9.68 6.37 -3.38
C ALA A 177 -10.75 7.41 -3.05
N GLU A 178 -12.00 7.21 -3.46
CA GLU A 178 -13.13 8.09 -3.13
C GLU A 178 -13.39 8.18 -1.63
N GLY A 179 -13.11 7.11 -0.89
CA GLY A 179 -13.22 7.10 0.57
C GLY A 179 -12.43 8.22 1.23
N TYR A 180 -11.23 8.54 0.74
CA TYR A 180 -10.42 9.65 1.27
C TYR A 180 -11.10 11.01 1.13
N ARG A 181 -11.83 11.24 0.03
CA ARG A 181 -12.59 12.48 -0.19
C ARG A 181 -13.77 12.63 0.76
N ARG A 182 -14.31 11.52 1.24
CA ARG A 182 -15.42 11.52 2.22
C ARG A 182 -14.93 11.94 3.61
N ASP A 183 -13.73 11.50 4.00
CA ASP A 183 -13.22 11.68 5.36
C ASP A 183 -12.32 12.91 5.52
N LEU A 184 -11.80 13.46 4.44
CA LEU A 184 -10.91 14.62 4.42
C LEU A 184 -11.60 15.84 3.80
N LYS A 185 -11.43 16.99 4.44
CA LYS A 185 -11.96 18.28 3.93
C LYS A 185 -11.19 18.78 2.72
N ASN A 186 -9.88 18.56 2.72
CA ASN A 186 -8.98 18.95 1.63
C ASN A 186 -8.08 17.78 1.30
N VAL A 187 -8.17 17.30 0.07
CA VAL A 187 -7.35 16.22 -0.46
C VAL A 187 -6.89 16.59 -1.87
N ASP A 188 -5.60 16.46 -2.13
CA ASP A 188 -5.08 16.54 -3.50
C ASP A 188 -5.31 15.18 -4.16
N TYR A 189 -6.13 15.14 -5.23
CA TYR A 189 -6.74 13.90 -5.69
C TYR A 189 -6.59 13.70 -7.19
N HIS A 190 -5.92 12.61 -7.57
CA HIS A 190 -5.65 12.26 -8.96
C HIS A 190 -5.94 10.78 -9.22
N ILE A 191 -6.92 10.53 -10.09
CA ILE A 191 -7.16 9.20 -10.68
C ILE A 191 -6.41 9.13 -12.01
N LEU A 192 -5.64 8.07 -12.18
CA LEU A 192 -4.74 7.86 -13.31
C LEU A 192 -5.19 6.65 -14.12
N ASN A 193 -5.18 6.79 -15.44
CA ASN A 193 -5.53 5.71 -16.35
C ASN A 193 -4.40 4.66 -16.42
N THR A 194 -4.25 3.89 -15.35
CA THR A 194 -3.23 2.86 -15.19
C THR A 194 -3.67 1.84 -14.13
N GLY A 195 -2.87 0.79 -13.92
CA GLY A 195 -3.14 -0.29 -12.98
C GLY A 195 -2.56 -0.08 -11.57
N HIS A 196 -2.34 -1.19 -10.88
CA HIS A 196 -1.90 -1.25 -9.48
C HIS A 196 -0.55 -0.57 -9.23
N PHE A 197 0.45 -0.81 -10.08
CA PHE A 197 1.77 -0.19 -9.97
C PHE A 197 1.84 1.12 -10.78
N ALA A 198 1.04 2.11 -10.40
CA ALA A 198 0.90 3.36 -11.13
C ALA A 198 2.23 4.10 -11.36
N LEU A 199 3.23 3.93 -10.48
CA LEU A 199 4.56 4.53 -10.63
C LEU A 199 5.29 4.05 -11.89
N GLU A 200 5.03 2.85 -12.35
CA GLU A 200 5.73 2.27 -13.51
C GLU A 200 5.36 2.97 -14.82
N GLU A 201 4.13 3.44 -14.92
CA GLU A 201 3.61 4.11 -16.12
C GLU A 201 3.51 5.64 -15.94
N GLU A 202 3.18 6.11 -14.75
CA GLU A 202 2.91 7.51 -14.42
C GLU A 202 3.97 8.14 -13.49
N GLY A 203 5.13 7.53 -13.34
CA GLY A 203 6.18 7.97 -12.44
C GLY A 203 6.54 9.46 -12.52
N PRO A 204 6.78 10.03 -13.72
CA PRO A 204 7.07 11.46 -13.87
C PRO A 204 5.95 12.37 -13.36
N PHE A 205 4.69 12.06 -13.68
CA PHE A 205 3.52 12.81 -13.21
C PHE A 205 3.38 12.71 -11.69
N ILE A 206 3.44 11.50 -11.15
CA ILE A 206 3.34 11.27 -9.70
C ILE A 206 4.46 12.00 -8.95
N ALA A 207 5.71 11.95 -9.45
CA ALA A 207 6.83 12.66 -8.86
C ALA A 207 6.65 14.19 -8.88
N GLU A 208 6.06 14.75 -9.95
CA GLU A 208 5.70 16.16 -10.03
C GLU A 208 4.67 16.53 -8.96
N LYS A 209 3.59 15.74 -8.84
CA LYS A 209 2.54 15.96 -7.83
C LYS A 209 3.06 15.87 -6.42
N ILE A 210 3.89 14.87 -6.13
CA ILE A 210 4.54 14.74 -4.80
C ILE A 210 5.38 15.98 -4.49
N ARG A 211 6.22 16.45 -5.41
CA ARG A 211 7.04 17.66 -5.18
C ARG A 211 6.18 18.90 -4.93
N ALA A 212 5.15 19.11 -5.74
CA ALA A 212 4.23 20.23 -5.61
C ALA A 212 3.45 20.18 -4.28
N PHE A 213 2.98 19.00 -3.90
CA PHE A 213 2.27 18.76 -2.66
C PHE A 213 3.17 19.00 -1.43
N LEU A 214 4.35 18.39 -1.39
CA LEU A 214 5.27 18.55 -0.26
C LEU A 214 5.77 19.98 -0.09
N ALA A 215 5.92 20.75 -1.18
CA ALA A 215 6.29 22.18 -1.11
C ALA A 215 5.25 23.03 -0.35
N GLN A 216 4.01 22.59 -0.25
CA GLN A 216 2.94 23.26 0.48
C GLN A 216 2.93 22.88 1.97
N ILE A 217 3.65 21.84 2.38
CA ILE A 217 3.69 21.39 3.77
C ILE A 217 4.67 22.26 4.55
N PRO A 218 4.25 22.94 5.62
CA PRO A 218 5.10 23.90 6.35
C PRO A 218 6.43 23.29 6.83
N ALA A 219 6.46 22.01 7.15
CA ALA A 219 7.67 21.32 7.58
C ALA A 219 8.76 21.24 6.47
N TYR A 220 8.39 21.34 5.19
CA TYR A 220 9.27 21.20 4.02
C TYR A 220 9.38 22.47 3.17
N SER A 221 8.63 23.51 3.51
CA SER A 221 8.62 24.78 2.76
C SER A 221 9.88 25.64 2.93
N LYS A 222 10.78 25.29 3.87
CA LYS A 222 12.07 25.97 4.01
C LYS A 222 13.10 25.30 3.09
N PRO A 223 13.92 26.09 2.33
CA PRO A 223 14.98 25.51 1.52
C PRO A 223 15.93 24.72 2.41
N TYR A 224 16.29 23.53 1.94
CA TYR A 224 17.33 22.69 2.58
C TYR A 224 18.61 23.51 2.66
N LYS A 225 19.02 23.88 3.87
CA LYS A 225 20.36 24.45 4.10
C LYS A 225 21.31 23.27 4.23
N GLY A 226 21.93 22.87 3.09
CA GLY A 226 22.98 21.86 3.01
C GLY A 226 24.16 22.18 3.91
#